data_ed96b93876177c551d161a47d511dc98
#
_entry.id   ed96b93876177c551d161a47d511dc98
#
_cell.length_a   1.000
_cell.length_b   1.000
_cell.length_c   1.000
_cell.angle_alpha   90.00
_cell.angle_beta   90.00
_cell.angle_gamma   90.00
#
_symmetry.space_group_name_H-M   'P 1'
#
loop_
_entity.id
_entity.type
_entity.pdbx_description
1 polymer ?
#
loop_
_entity_poly.entity_id
_entity_poly.type
_entity_poly.pdbx_seq_one_letter_code
_entity_poly.pdbx_strand_id
1 'polypeptide(L)'
;FGVLGIRTYLENGALDYGCKRGFPTPFNAICYFLKIDRIFPKIKIFGGYHLQFLDPEETWVVDAVSGAYLMILADVYHQISGFDEEFFMYGEDLDLCFRVKQLGYKIVYFADSYMIHLKGKSGMKTKNPLVIWHFYHSMELFYKKHYYFKYGSLIRYTVLGAIRFKRWLSMRNLDSRP
;
A
#
# COMPACT_ATOMS: atom_id res chain seq x y z
N PHE A 1 9.87 17.90 4.33
CA PHE A 1 9.21 16.58 4.24
C PHE A 1 8.97 15.99 5.62
N GLY A 2 7.96 15.10 5.72
CA GLY A 2 7.69 14.39 6.98
C GLY A 2 8.20 12.96 6.95
N VAL A 3 8.08 12.30 5.78
CA VAL A 3 8.51 10.91 5.56
C VAL A 3 9.37 10.83 4.31
N LEU A 4 10.38 9.97 4.37
CA LEU A 4 11.26 9.64 3.26
C LEU A 4 11.36 8.11 3.12
N GLY A 5 11.18 7.60 1.91
CA GLY A 5 11.50 6.24 1.50
C GLY A 5 12.55 6.26 0.40
N ILE A 6 13.20 5.13 0.17
CA ILE A 6 14.24 5.00 -0.87
C ILE A 6 13.85 3.97 -1.92
N ARG A 7 14.58 3.96 -3.01
CA ARG A 7 14.47 2.95 -4.05
C ARG A 7 14.72 1.56 -3.49
N THR A 8 13.84 0.62 -3.81
CA THR A 8 13.93 -0.73 -3.27
C THR A 8 13.92 -1.74 -4.39
N TYR A 9 14.88 -2.65 -4.39
CA TYR A 9 14.96 -3.77 -5.32
C TYR A 9 14.61 -5.08 -4.64
N LEU A 10 14.08 -6.01 -5.41
CA LEU A 10 13.93 -7.42 -5.02
C LEU A 10 15.26 -8.17 -5.19
N GLU A 11 15.38 -9.36 -4.62
CA GLU A 11 16.58 -10.23 -4.74
C GLU A 11 17.00 -10.49 -6.20
N ASN A 12 16.05 -10.52 -7.13
CA ASN A 12 16.28 -10.73 -8.56
C ASN A 12 16.65 -9.45 -9.33
N GLY A 13 16.92 -8.35 -8.64
CA GLY A 13 17.25 -7.05 -9.24
C GLY A 13 16.06 -6.26 -9.80
N ALA A 14 14.84 -6.80 -9.76
CA ALA A 14 13.66 -6.06 -10.21
C ALA A 14 13.27 -4.99 -9.19
N LEU A 15 12.75 -3.84 -9.66
CA LEU A 15 12.23 -2.80 -8.80
C LEU A 15 11.03 -3.33 -7.99
N ASP A 16 11.04 -3.09 -6.68
CA ASP A 16 9.86 -3.28 -5.85
C ASP A 16 8.93 -2.07 -5.98
N TYR A 17 7.90 -2.19 -6.79
CA TYR A 17 6.92 -1.10 -6.97
C TYR A 17 6.19 -0.68 -5.69
N GLY A 18 6.31 -1.43 -4.60
CA GLY A 18 5.82 -1.03 -3.29
C GLY A 18 6.59 0.13 -2.66
N CYS A 19 7.82 0.44 -3.13
CA CYS A 19 8.65 1.51 -2.55
C CYS A 19 8.10 2.93 -2.79
N LYS A 20 7.27 3.14 -3.82
CA LYS A 20 6.54 4.37 -4.09
C LYS A 20 5.11 4.06 -4.51
N ARG A 21 4.14 4.64 -3.83
CA ARG A 21 2.73 4.32 -4.04
C ARG A 21 1.85 5.56 -3.98
N GLY A 22 0.74 5.52 -4.72
CA GLY A 22 -0.43 6.33 -4.46
C GLY A 22 -1.32 5.68 -3.39
N PHE A 23 -2.25 6.43 -2.83
CA PHE A 23 -3.22 5.84 -1.89
C PHE A 23 -4.21 4.91 -2.62
N PRO A 24 -4.66 3.84 -1.93
CA PRO A 24 -5.62 2.88 -2.49
C PRO A 24 -7.05 3.46 -2.48
N THR A 25 -7.28 4.49 -3.30
CA THR A 25 -8.65 4.95 -3.57
C THR A 25 -9.47 3.82 -4.19
N PRO A 26 -10.82 3.85 -4.14
CA PRO A 26 -11.65 2.83 -4.78
C PRO A 26 -11.26 2.56 -6.24
N PHE A 27 -10.98 3.62 -7.01
CA PHE A 27 -10.59 3.50 -8.40
C PHE A 27 -9.20 2.84 -8.56
N ASN A 28 -8.19 3.30 -7.81
CA ASN A 28 -6.86 2.72 -7.82
C ASN A 28 -6.88 1.23 -7.40
N ALA A 29 -7.70 0.90 -6.40
CA ALA A 29 -7.87 -0.47 -5.96
C ALA A 29 -8.50 -1.36 -7.04
N ILE A 30 -9.52 -0.87 -7.76
CA ILE A 30 -10.11 -1.59 -8.90
C ILE A 30 -9.06 -1.82 -9.99
N CYS A 31 -8.31 -0.79 -10.39
CA CYS A 31 -7.26 -0.92 -11.40
C CYS A 31 -6.20 -1.95 -11.00
N TYR A 32 -5.79 -1.95 -9.74
CA TYR A 32 -4.84 -2.91 -9.18
C TYR A 32 -5.38 -4.35 -9.19
N PHE A 33 -6.60 -4.58 -8.67
CA PHE A 33 -7.19 -5.92 -8.60
C PHE A 33 -7.54 -6.52 -9.97
N LEU A 34 -7.93 -5.69 -10.93
CA LEU A 34 -8.19 -6.10 -12.30
C LEU A 34 -6.91 -6.12 -13.16
N LYS A 35 -5.74 -5.79 -12.57
CA LYS A 35 -4.43 -5.71 -13.25
C LYS A 35 -4.40 -4.71 -14.42
N ILE A 36 -5.29 -3.73 -14.43
CA ILE A 36 -5.33 -2.67 -15.45
C ILE A 36 -4.06 -1.82 -15.37
N ASP A 37 -3.55 -1.58 -14.16
CA ASP A 37 -2.27 -0.92 -13.87
C ASP A 37 -1.08 -1.63 -14.52
N ARG A 38 -1.15 -2.94 -14.76
CA ARG A 38 -0.10 -3.72 -15.44
C ARG A 38 -0.22 -3.68 -16.95
N ILE A 39 -1.45 -3.56 -17.47
CA ILE A 39 -1.72 -3.47 -18.92
C ILE A 39 -1.35 -2.07 -19.40
N PHE A 40 -1.65 -1.04 -18.62
CA PHE A 40 -1.41 0.37 -18.93
C PHE A 40 -0.54 1.07 -17.87
N PRO A 41 0.70 0.59 -17.61
CA PRO A 41 1.51 1.05 -16.48
C PRO A 41 1.93 2.51 -16.58
N LYS A 42 2.09 3.03 -17.80
CA LYS A 42 2.50 4.42 -18.07
C LYS A 42 1.34 5.42 -18.08
N ILE A 43 0.11 4.96 -18.04
CA ILE A 43 -1.06 5.84 -18.02
C ILE A 43 -1.38 6.21 -16.57
N LYS A 44 -1.17 7.49 -16.21
CA LYS A 44 -1.31 8.01 -14.85
C LYS A 44 -2.62 7.61 -14.17
N ILE A 45 -3.74 7.65 -14.89
CA ILE A 45 -5.05 7.34 -14.34
C ILE A 45 -5.18 5.87 -13.90
N PHE A 46 -4.52 4.94 -14.59
CA PHE A 46 -4.59 3.51 -14.28
C PHE A 46 -3.44 3.04 -13.37
N GLY A 47 -2.27 3.68 -13.49
CA GLY A 47 -1.08 3.39 -12.69
C GLY A 47 -1.04 4.07 -11.33
N GLY A 48 -2.14 4.68 -10.89
CA GLY A 48 -2.19 5.56 -9.72
C GLY A 48 -1.83 4.91 -8.38
N TYR A 49 -1.87 3.58 -8.27
CA TYR A 49 -1.45 2.90 -7.05
C TYR A 49 0.06 2.66 -7.00
N HIS A 50 0.65 2.05 -8.02
CA HIS A 50 2.08 1.73 -8.05
C HIS A 50 2.96 2.84 -8.66
N LEU A 51 2.35 3.91 -9.16
CA LEU A 51 3.03 5.06 -9.76
C LEU A 51 4.09 4.64 -10.81
N GLN A 52 3.77 3.62 -11.63
CA GLN A 52 4.70 3.06 -12.61
C GLN A 52 5.01 4.03 -13.78
N PHE A 53 4.23 5.08 -13.93
CA PHE A 53 4.46 6.14 -14.88
C PHE A 53 5.56 7.13 -14.44
N LEU A 54 5.96 7.10 -13.16
CA LEU A 54 7.06 7.91 -12.63
C LEU A 54 8.39 7.18 -12.83
N ASP A 55 9.40 7.89 -13.30
CA ASP A 55 10.75 7.36 -13.44
C ASP A 55 11.28 6.91 -12.05
N PRO A 56 11.70 5.66 -11.87
CA PRO A 56 12.25 5.20 -10.62
C PRO A 56 13.63 5.77 -10.29
N GLU A 57 14.34 6.34 -11.27
CA GLU A 57 15.64 6.98 -11.08
C GLU A 57 15.54 8.44 -10.61
N GLU A 58 14.33 8.99 -10.55
CA GLU A 58 14.09 10.36 -10.12
C GLU A 58 13.42 10.40 -8.74
N THR A 59 13.75 11.44 -7.98
CA THR A 59 13.13 11.72 -6.65
C THR A 59 11.77 12.36 -6.83
N TRP A 60 10.75 11.81 -6.16
CA TRP A 60 9.35 12.23 -6.32
C TRP A 60 8.65 12.48 -4.98
N VAL A 61 7.73 13.44 -4.99
CA VAL A 61 6.72 13.52 -3.93
C VAL A 61 5.59 12.54 -4.27
N VAL A 62 5.35 11.60 -3.36
CA VAL A 62 4.39 10.50 -3.55
C VAL A 62 3.33 10.52 -2.45
N ASP A 63 2.38 9.57 -2.49
CA ASP A 63 1.40 9.45 -1.42
C ASP A 63 1.91 8.58 -0.28
N ALA A 64 2.63 7.52 -0.57
CA ALA A 64 3.18 6.62 0.43
C ALA A 64 4.45 5.93 -0.05
N VAL A 65 5.29 5.55 0.91
CA VAL A 65 6.47 4.71 0.74
C VAL A 65 6.30 3.40 1.51
N SER A 66 7.16 2.41 1.25
CA SER A 66 7.09 1.10 1.92
C SER A 66 7.69 1.15 3.31
N GLY A 67 7.06 0.47 4.27
CA GLY A 67 7.62 0.20 5.59
C GLY A 67 8.90 -0.65 5.57
N ALA A 68 9.28 -1.24 4.43
CA ALA A 68 10.57 -1.91 4.26
C ALA A 68 11.75 -0.94 4.48
N TYR A 69 11.58 0.33 4.07
CA TYR A 69 12.44 1.44 4.45
C TYR A 69 11.59 2.71 4.53
N LEU A 70 11.48 3.24 5.73
CA LEU A 70 10.72 4.46 6.02
C LEU A 70 11.46 5.25 7.09
N MET A 71 11.89 6.44 6.74
CA MET A 71 12.39 7.44 7.70
C MET A 71 11.30 8.47 7.93
N ILE A 72 11.10 8.86 9.17
CA ILE A 72 10.15 9.90 9.57
C ILE A 72 10.81 10.89 10.52
N LEU A 73 10.47 12.16 10.41
CA LEU A 73 10.89 13.15 11.40
C LEU A 73 10.27 12.81 12.76
N ALA A 74 11.09 12.84 13.82
CA ALA A 74 10.65 12.49 15.18
C ALA A 74 9.43 13.29 15.63
N ASP A 75 9.44 14.60 15.39
CA ASP A 75 8.32 15.47 15.78
C ASP A 75 7.03 15.12 15.03
N VAL A 76 7.14 14.74 13.74
CA VAL A 76 5.99 14.31 12.94
C VAL A 76 5.46 12.96 13.44
N TYR A 77 6.36 12.03 13.79
CA TYR A 77 6.01 10.73 14.36
C TYR A 77 5.23 10.89 15.68
N HIS A 78 5.69 11.78 16.56
CA HIS A 78 4.99 12.08 17.82
C HIS A 78 3.64 12.76 17.59
N GLN A 79 3.55 13.70 16.63
CA GLN A 79 2.29 14.38 16.31
C GLN A 79 1.20 13.42 15.83
N ILE A 80 1.56 12.36 15.10
CA ILE A 80 0.61 11.35 14.64
C ILE A 80 0.43 10.19 15.63
N SER A 81 1.09 10.23 16.79
CA SER A 81 1.10 9.14 17.79
C SER A 81 1.63 7.80 17.25
N GLY A 82 2.61 7.86 16.33
CA GLY A 82 3.27 6.67 15.80
C GLY A 82 2.43 5.84 14.83
N PHE A 83 2.73 4.56 14.75
CA PHE A 83 1.93 3.57 14.01
C PHE A 83 0.60 3.31 14.72
N ASP A 84 -0.44 3.04 13.94
CA ASP A 84 -1.72 2.56 14.46
C ASP A 84 -1.65 1.05 14.66
N GLU A 85 -1.75 0.60 15.91
CA GLU A 85 -1.61 -0.80 16.31
C GLU A 85 -2.76 -1.70 15.84
N GLU A 86 -3.87 -1.13 15.36
CA GLU A 86 -4.94 -1.91 14.71
C GLU A 86 -4.44 -2.56 13.41
N PHE A 87 -3.40 -1.99 12.76
CA PHE A 87 -2.74 -2.59 11.60
C PHE A 87 -1.65 -3.57 12.05
N PHE A 88 -2.02 -4.78 12.39
CA PHE A 88 -1.06 -5.81 12.80
C PHE A 88 -0.05 -6.17 11.71
N MET A 89 -0.49 -6.21 10.45
CA MET A 89 0.36 -6.54 9.30
C MET A 89 -0.26 -5.96 8.02
N TYR A 90 0.54 -5.30 7.21
CA TYR A 90 0.17 -4.58 5.98
C TYR A 90 -0.72 -3.35 6.20
N GLY A 91 -0.45 -2.31 5.44
CA GLY A 91 -1.22 -1.07 5.44
C GLY A 91 -0.89 -0.10 6.57
N GLU A 92 -0.07 -0.51 7.55
CA GLU A 92 0.45 0.36 8.60
C GLU A 92 1.28 1.52 8.03
N ASP A 93 2.05 1.25 6.97
CA ASP A 93 2.85 2.24 6.27
C ASP A 93 1.96 3.20 5.45
N LEU A 94 0.91 2.69 4.82
CA LEU A 94 -0.08 3.50 4.10
C LEU A 94 -0.85 4.41 5.06
N ASP A 95 -1.28 3.88 6.21
CA ASP A 95 -1.99 4.64 7.25
C ASP A 95 -1.11 5.75 7.82
N LEU A 96 0.14 5.43 8.17
CA LEU A 96 1.11 6.40 8.68
C LEU A 96 1.32 7.52 7.65
N CYS A 97 1.61 7.18 6.40
CA CYS A 97 1.79 8.16 5.33
C CYS A 97 0.53 9.01 5.10
N PHE A 98 -0.65 8.40 5.22
CA PHE A 98 -1.92 9.14 5.06
C PHE A 98 -2.08 10.19 6.17
N ARG A 99 -1.85 9.82 7.45
CA ARG A 99 -1.93 10.74 8.59
C ARG A 99 -0.89 11.85 8.50
N VAL A 100 0.34 11.55 8.09
CA VAL A 100 1.40 12.54 7.86
C VAL A 100 1.00 13.55 6.77
N LYS A 101 0.41 13.07 5.66
CA LYS A 101 -0.10 13.97 4.61
C LYS A 101 -1.26 14.84 5.07
N GLN A 102 -2.12 14.34 5.95
CA GLN A 102 -3.19 15.15 6.54
C GLN A 102 -2.67 16.32 7.37
N LEU A 103 -1.49 16.20 7.97
CA LEU A 103 -0.80 17.31 8.65
C LEU A 103 -0.10 18.28 7.68
N GLY A 104 -0.21 18.06 6.36
CA GLY A 104 0.39 18.93 5.34
C GLY A 104 1.84 18.59 4.99
N TYR A 105 2.44 17.55 5.57
CA TYR A 105 3.80 17.16 5.24
C TYR A 105 3.87 16.39 3.91
N LYS A 106 5.01 16.52 3.22
CA LYS A 106 5.32 15.78 2.00
C LYS A 106 5.90 14.40 2.35
N ILE A 107 5.54 13.40 1.55
CA ILE A 107 6.18 12.08 1.54
C ILE A 107 7.11 12.05 0.33
N VAL A 108 8.37 11.71 0.53
CA VAL A 108 9.40 11.74 -0.53
C VAL A 108 9.89 10.32 -0.83
N TYR A 109 9.83 9.94 -2.07
CA TYR A 109 10.60 8.84 -2.62
C TYR A 109 11.93 9.38 -3.10
N PHE A 110 13.04 8.99 -2.47
CA PHE A 110 14.40 9.44 -2.76
C PHE A 110 15.13 8.39 -3.59
N ALA A 111 15.51 8.74 -4.81
CA ALA A 111 16.03 7.79 -5.79
C ALA A 111 17.54 7.55 -5.70
N ASP A 112 18.33 8.48 -5.11
CA ASP A 112 19.79 8.39 -5.10
C ASP A 112 20.34 7.34 -4.11
N SER A 113 19.45 6.76 -3.29
CA SER A 113 19.78 5.66 -2.39
C SER A 113 18.88 4.47 -2.65
N TYR A 114 19.41 3.26 -2.42
CA TYR A 114 18.64 2.05 -2.61
C TYR A 114 18.95 0.98 -1.58
N MET A 115 18.03 0.01 -1.48
CA MET A 115 18.22 -1.21 -0.70
C MET A 115 17.72 -2.43 -1.47
N ILE A 116 18.14 -3.62 -1.04
CA ILE A 116 17.58 -4.89 -1.51
C ILE A 116 16.65 -5.43 -0.43
N HIS A 117 15.40 -5.65 -0.79
CA HIS A 117 14.37 -6.18 0.09
C HIS A 117 14.18 -7.68 -0.14
N LEU A 118 14.59 -8.49 0.84
CA LEU A 118 14.44 -9.94 0.81
C LEU A 118 12.98 -10.36 1.04
N LYS A 119 12.12 -10.07 0.04
CA LYS A 119 10.69 -10.40 0.10
C LYS A 119 10.47 -11.91 0.13
N GLY A 120 9.69 -12.39 1.07
CA GLY A 120 9.14 -13.75 1.02
C GLY A 120 9.25 -14.58 2.28
N LYS A 121 10.01 -14.12 3.29
CA LYS A 121 10.10 -14.85 4.56
C LYS A 121 8.89 -14.66 5.48
N SER A 122 8.10 -13.58 5.28
CA SER A 122 6.92 -13.24 6.10
C SER A 122 5.69 -12.80 5.28
N GLY A 123 5.70 -12.89 3.95
CA GLY A 123 4.68 -12.29 3.11
C GLY A 123 3.60 -13.25 2.60
N MET A 124 2.67 -12.74 1.78
CA MET A 124 1.53 -13.45 1.16
C MET A 124 1.93 -14.73 0.38
N LYS A 125 3.20 -14.90 0.00
CA LYS A 125 3.70 -16.12 -0.65
C LYS A 125 3.71 -17.35 0.25
N THR A 126 3.67 -17.15 1.57
CA THR A 126 3.72 -18.26 2.55
C THR A 126 2.44 -19.10 2.61
N LYS A 127 1.38 -18.73 1.88
CA LYS A 127 0.04 -19.36 1.94
C LYS A 127 -0.52 -19.48 3.37
N ASN A 128 -0.01 -18.71 4.32
CA ASN A 128 -0.50 -18.71 5.70
C ASN A 128 -1.88 -18.02 5.74
N PRO A 129 -2.93 -18.70 6.22
CA PRO A 129 -4.27 -18.14 6.33
C PRO A 129 -4.33 -16.84 7.12
N LEU A 130 -3.57 -16.73 8.22
CA LEU A 130 -3.50 -15.51 9.02
C LEU A 130 -2.93 -14.32 8.25
N VAL A 131 -1.88 -14.54 7.45
CA VAL A 131 -1.29 -13.48 6.60
C VAL A 131 -2.30 -12.97 5.57
N ILE A 132 -3.04 -13.88 4.94
CA ILE A 132 -4.08 -13.53 3.97
C ILE A 132 -5.22 -12.79 4.65
N TRP A 133 -5.63 -13.25 5.84
CA TRP A 133 -6.68 -12.59 6.61
C TRP A 133 -6.28 -11.16 6.97
N HIS A 134 -5.08 -10.96 7.54
CA HIS A 134 -4.57 -9.64 7.91
C HIS A 134 -4.43 -8.70 6.70
N PHE A 135 -3.98 -9.20 5.55
CA PHE A 135 -3.88 -8.41 4.33
C PHE A 135 -5.23 -7.79 3.92
N TYR A 136 -6.29 -8.59 3.86
CA TYR A 136 -7.61 -8.08 3.50
C TYR A 136 -8.27 -7.29 4.64
N HIS A 137 -7.98 -7.66 5.90
CA HIS A 137 -8.45 -6.91 7.06
C HIS A 137 -7.88 -5.50 7.09
N SER A 138 -6.59 -5.35 6.83
CA SER A 138 -5.93 -4.05 6.76
C SER A 138 -6.48 -3.17 5.63
N MET A 139 -6.85 -3.75 4.48
CA MET A 139 -7.55 -3.02 3.42
C MET A 139 -8.93 -2.51 3.89
N GLU A 140 -9.69 -3.36 4.57
CA GLU A 140 -11.01 -2.99 5.12
C GLU A 140 -10.87 -1.89 6.17
N LEU A 141 -9.87 -2.02 7.06
CA LEU A 141 -9.56 -1.05 8.10
C LEU A 141 -9.16 0.29 7.52
N PHE A 142 -8.20 0.31 6.58
CA PHE A 142 -7.77 1.53 5.89
C PHE A 142 -8.95 2.25 5.20
N TYR A 143 -9.79 1.50 4.49
CA TYR A 143 -10.96 2.05 3.83
C TYR A 143 -11.95 2.65 4.83
N LYS A 144 -12.25 1.94 5.92
CA LYS A 144 -13.16 2.43 6.97
C LYS A 144 -12.63 3.67 7.66
N LYS A 145 -11.34 3.71 7.96
CA LYS A 145 -10.71 4.82 8.67
C LYS A 145 -10.65 6.10 7.82
N HIS A 146 -10.27 5.97 6.54
CA HIS A 146 -9.94 7.13 5.72
C HIS A 146 -10.96 7.48 4.64
N TYR A 147 -11.79 6.53 4.22
CA TYR A 147 -12.66 6.71 3.06
C TYR A 147 -14.14 6.47 3.34
N TYR A 148 -14.50 5.93 4.51
CA TYR A 148 -15.88 5.52 4.80
C TYR A 148 -16.89 6.64 4.59
N PHE A 149 -16.60 7.86 5.03
CA PHE A 149 -17.47 9.02 4.88
C PHE A 149 -17.20 9.86 3.62
N LYS A 150 -16.09 9.55 2.91
CA LYS A 150 -15.70 10.29 1.70
C LYS A 150 -16.52 9.91 0.48
N TYR A 151 -17.06 8.69 0.45
CA TYR A 151 -17.82 8.16 -0.68
C TYR A 151 -19.25 7.82 -0.28
N GLY A 152 -20.18 7.96 -1.25
CA GLY A 152 -21.60 7.61 -1.05
C GLY A 152 -21.81 6.12 -0.72
N SER A 153 -22.99 5.80 -0.18
CA SER A 153 -23.32 4.46 0.34
C SER A 153 -23.09 3.34 -0.68
N LEU A 154 -23.44 3.56 -1.94
CA LEU A 154 -23.27 2.56 -3.00
C LEU A 154 -21.79 2.17 -3.15
N ILE A 155 -20.89 3.14 -3.31
CA ILE A 155 -19.44 2.88 -3.45
C ILE A 155 -18.90 2.22 -2.18
N ARG A 156 -19.33 2.70 -1.01
CA ARG A 156 -18.95 2.18 0.29
C ARG A 156 -19.21 0.67 0.42
N TYR A 157 -20.46 0.27 0.21
CA TYR A 157 -20.84 -1.14 0.35
C TYR A 157 -20.26 -2.01 -0.75
N THR A 158 -20.11 -1.49 -1.98
CA THR A 158 -19.45 -2.21 -3.08
C THR A 158 -17.98 -2.49 -2.75
N VAL A 159 -17.24 -1.49 -2.26
CA VAL A 159 -15.82 -1.67 -1.90
C VAL A 159 -15.65 -2.66 -0.76
N LEU A 160 -16.42 -2.47 0.34
CA LEU A 160 -16.35 -3.38 1.49
C LEU A 160 -16.76 -4.81 1.11
N GLY A 161 -17.81 -4.95 0.31
CA GLY A 161 -18.26 -6.24 -0.22
C GLY A 161 -17.19 -6.92 -1.09
N ALA A 162 -16.54 -6.17 -1.97
CA ALA A 162 -15.46 -6.67 -2.83
C ALA A 162 -14.24 -7.14 -2.02
N ILE A 163 -13.82 -6.38 -0.98
CA ILE A 163 -12.72 -6.77 -0.09
C ILE A 163 -13.07 -8.08 0.64
N ARG A 164 -14.27 -8.17 1.22
CA ARG A 164 -14.73 -9.35 1.96
C ARG A 164 -14.87 -10.57 1.06
N PHE A 165 -15.41 -10.40 -0.12
CA PHE A 165 -15.54 -11.46 -1.13
C PHE A 165 -14.17 -11.97 -1.57
N LYS A 166 -13.21 -11.08 -1.85
CA LYS A 166 -11.84 -11.47 -2.19
C LYS A 166 -11.15 -12.20 -1.05
N ARG A 167 -11.35 -11.76 0.20
CA ARG A 167 -10.85 -12.46 1.39
C ARG A 167 -11.40 -13.88 1.45
N TRP A 168 -12.72 -14.03 1.35
CA TRP A 168 -13.38 -15.33 1.37
C TRP A 168 -12.87 -16.26 0.27
N LEU A 169 -12.77 -15.76 -0.96
CA LEU A 169 -12.27 -16.55 -2.09
C LEU A 169 -10.80 -16.97 -1.88
N SER A 170 -9.96 -16.08 -1.37
CA SER A 170 -8.55 -16.38 -1.11
C SER A 170 -8.37 -17.40 0.01
N MET A 171 -9.18 -17.34 1.06
CA MET A 171 -9.18 -18.33 2.15
C MET A 171 -9.64 -19.70 1.66
N ARG A 172 -10.76 -19.76 0.91
CA ARG A 172 -11.27 -21.00 0.34
C ARG A 172 -10.27 -21.71 -0.57
N ASN A 173 -9.51 -20.97 -1.36
CA ASN A 173 -8.48 -21.54 -2.25
C ASN A 173 -7.28 -22.13 -1.51
N LEU A 174 -7.13 -21.90 -0.20
CA LEU A 174 -6.13 -22.57 0.63
C LEU A 174 -6.61 -23.96 1.04
N ASP A 175 -7.91 -24.10 1.37
CA ASP A 175 -8.51 -25.36 1.85
C ASP A 175 -8.68 -26.38 0.73
N SER A 176 -8.73 -25.94 -0.54
CA SER A 176 -9.02 -26.76 -1.70
C SER A 176 -7.79 -27.36 -2.40
N ARG A 177 -6.59 -27.24 -1.82
CA ARG A 177 -5.36 -27.86 -2.37
C ARG A 177 -4.87 -28.96 -1.44
N PRO A 178 -4.77 -30.21 -1.97
CA PRO A 178 -4.20 -31.33 -1.24
C PRO A 178 -2.72 -31.11 -0.88
#